data_a2e3d449180662c3e9d6692e457d1416
#
_entry.id   a2e3d449180662c3e9d6692e457d1416
#
_cell.length_a   1.000
_cell.length_b   1.000
_cell.length_c   1.000
_cell.angle_alpha   90.00
_cell.angle_beta   90.00
_cell.angle_gamma   90.00
#
_symmetry.space_group_name_H-M   'P 1'
#
loop_
_entity.id
_entity.type
_entity.pdbx_description
1 polymer ?
#
loop_
_entity_poly.entity_id
_entity_poly.type
_entity_poly.pdbx_seq_one_letter_code
_entity_poly.pdbx_strand_id
1 'polypeptide(L)'
;TEDWALQDVQIKTSLGGIAVFWEKKLENWVNDIRKTSALPLRLELWTGQKYDLNPNEEPKVVLRIPELASLSYLLKPTLDNLGTAYVEGKLEVQGELNDMIAMGNSLANIFDSPSSTTAARFRHYFGGRHTRQIDAESIGYHYDVSNEFYQEWLDPNMVYSCGYFENGDEDLATAQIKKIDHILTKIKVRPGDRLLDIGCGWGALAIRAAEKFGASVVGITLSKNQYELARQRVREKGLEDKIDIRIQDYRDVTGKFDRITSVGMFEHVGLKHLVDYFKIIHNLLEDDGICMNHGITSTDPDSGETPFGGGEFIEKYVFPHGELPHIGLVLKDMQEAGLEALDVENLRHHYARTCAIWAENFEEKTPAIKKLTDEKRYRIWRVYLAGCAYAFALDRVAIFQVVCIKSKRISPLLPMSRKYMYDKKD
;
A
#
# COMPACT_ATOMS: atom_id res chain seq x y z
N THR A 1 4.32 13.74 -59.89
CA THR A 1 4.78 14.83 -58.98
C THR A 1 3.63 15.64 -58.39
N GLU A 2 2.40 15.53 -58.93
CA GLU A 2 1.22 16.26 -58.41
C GLU A 2 0.42 15.44 -57.36
N ASP A 3 0.50 14.12 -57.39
CA ASP A 3 -0.22 13.26 -56.41
C ASP A 3 0.30 13.34 -55.00
N TRP A 4 1.58 13.64 -54.78
CA TRP A 4 2.14 13.82 -53.44
C TRP A 4 1.69 15.10 -52.75
N ALA A 5 1.52 16.18 -53.51
CA ALA A 5 1.06 17.47 -52.97
C ALA A 5 -0.40 17.43 -52.54
N LEU A 6 -1.25 16.68 -53.22
CA LEU A 6 -2.67 16.51 -52.94
C LEU A 6 -2.90 15.59 -51.70
N GLN A 7 -2.09 14.54 -51.56
CA GLN A 7 -2.14 13.70 -50.34
C GLN A 7 -1.67 14.46 -49.07
N ASP A 8 -0.62 15.26 -49.19
CA ASP A 8 -0.12 16.06 -48.07
C ASP A 8 -1.10 17.17 -47.66
N VAL A 9 -1.82 17.76 -48.60
CA VAL A 9 -2.87 18.77 -48.32
C VAL A 9 -4.11 18.12 -47.73
N GLN A 10 -4.54 16.94 -48.21
CA GLN A 10 -5.67 16.21 -47.61
C GLN A 10 -5.37 15.69 -46.20
N ILE A 11 -4.14 15.23 -45.92
CA ILE A 11 -3.74 14.82 -44.59
C ILE A 11 -3.66 16.02 -43.65
N LYS A 12 -3.11 17.16 -44.10
CA LYS A 12 -3.05 18.39 -43.30
C LYS A 12 -4.43 19.00 -43.01
N THR A 13 -5.36 18.97 -43.97
CA THR A 13 -6.74 19.42 -43.78
C THR A 13 -7.54 18.47 -42.88
N SER A 14 -7.34 17.16 -42.99
CA SER A 14 -7.92 16.14 -42.11
C SER A 14 -7.40 16.27 -40.69
N LEU A 15 -6.09 16.44 -40.49
CA LEU A 15 -5.47 16.67 -39.18
C LEU A 15 -5.87 17.99 -38.56
N GLY A 16 -5.99 19.06 -39.37
CA GLY A 16 -6.50 20.36 -38.92
C GLY A 16 -7.93 20.30 -38.45
N GLY A 17 -8.80 19.59 -39.18
CA GLY A 17 -10.21 19.39 -38.78
C GLY A 17 -10.37 18.56 -37.48
N ILE A 18 -9.52 17.55 -37.31
CA ILE A 18 -9.48 16.74 -36.08
C ILE A 18 -8.97 17.57 -34.89
N ALA A 19 -7.95 18.38 -35.06
CA ALA A 19 -7.41 19.24 -34.02
C ALA A 19 -8.46 20.25 -33.53
N VAL A 20 -9.16 20.94 -34.42
CA VAL A 20 -10.23 21.89 -34.10
C VAL A 20 -11.40 21.22 -33.38
N PHE A 21 -11.76 20.00 -33.79
CA PHE A 21 -12.82 19.23 -33.10
C PHE A 21 -12.43 18.91 -31.64
N TRP A 22 -11.21 18.50 -31.41
CA TRP A 22 -10.72 18.17 -30.06
C TRP A 22 -10.53 19.39 -29.18
N GLU A 23 -10.06 20.51 -29.74
CA GLU A 23 -9.96 21.79 -29.02
C GLU A 23 -11.35 22.25 -28.52
N LYS A 24 -12.36 22.21 -29.38
CA LYS A 24 -13.74 22.56 -28.99
C LYS A 24 -14.32 21.62 -27.93
N LYS A 25 -14.01 20.31 -28.02
CA LYS A 25 -14.40 19.35 -26.99
C LYS A 25 -13.72 19.64 -25.65
N LEU A 26 -12.43 19.97 -25.68
CA LEU A 26 -11.66 20.31 -24.48
C LEU A 26 -12.16 21.64 -23.86
N GLU A 27 -12.44 22.65 -24.66
CA GLU A 27 -13.03 23.90 -24.17
C GLU A 27 -14.37 23.67 -23.47
N ASN A 28 -15.24 22.85 -24.04
CA ASN A 28 -16.50 22.48 -23.41
C ASN A 28 -16.26 21.75 -22.08
N TRP A 29 -15.35 20.78 -22.05
CA TRP A 29 -14.96 20.04 -20.86
C TRP A 29 -14.40 20.97 -19.78
N VAL A 30 -13.49 21.91 -20.12
CA VAL A 30 -12.97 22.94 -19.21
C VAL A 30 -14.10 23.81 -18.66
N ASN A 31 -15.02 24.26 -19.52
CA ASN A 31 -16.13 25.10 -19.09
C ASN A 31 -17.13 24.35 -18.20
N ASP A 32 -17.33 23.07 -18.40
CA ASP A 32 -18.19 22.25 -17.54
C ASP A 32 -17.57 22.04 -16.16
N ILE A 33 -16.26 21.81 -16.08
CA ILE A 33 -15.55 21.75 -14.79
C ILE A 33 -15.63 23.09 -14.07
N ARG A 34 -15.39 24.22 -14.74
CA ARG A 34 -15.49 25.57 -14.16
C ARG A 34 -16.85 25.86 -13.55
N LYS A 35 -17.92 25.26 -14.06
CA LYS A 35 -19.28 25.42 -13.52
C LYS A 35 -19.50 24.58 -12.25
N THR A 36 -18.84 23.44 -12.17
CA THR A 36 -19.08 22.45 -11.10
C THR A 36 -18.05 22.53 -9.98
N SER A 37 -16.82 22.97 -10.29
CA SER A 37 -15.74 23.00 -9.34
C SER A 37 -14.66 24.03 -9.73
N ALA A 38 -14.17 24.79 -8.75
CA ALA A 38 -13.09 25.76 -8.94
C ALA A 38 -11.75 25.09 -8.58
N LEU A 39 -11.19 24.28 -9.49
CA LEU A 39 -9.93 23.59 -9.25
C LEU A 39 -8.74 24.48 -9.60
N PRO A 40 -7.76 24.69 -8.72
CA PRO A 40 -6.52 25.43 -9.00
C PRO A 40 -5.56 24.60 -9.88
N LEU A 41 -6.05 24.21 -11.06
CA LEU A 41 -5.39 23.36 -12.04
C LEU A 41 -5.26 24.09 -13.38
N ARG A 42 -4.06 24.08 -13.96
CA ARG A 42 -3.81 24.52 -15.33
C ARG A 42 -3.56 23.32 -16.23
N LEU A 43 -4.22 23.29 -17.39
CA LEU A 43 -3.87 22.41 -18.49
C LEU A 43 -2.96 23.15 -19.47
N GLU A 44 -1.84 22.52 -19.85
CA GLU A 44 -0.96 22.99 -20.92
C GLU A 44 -0.93 21.96 -22.05
N LEU A 45 -1.32 22.38 -23.25
CA LEU A 45 -1.33 21.52 -24.43
C LEU A 45 0.02 21.53 -25.15
N TRP A 46 0.27 20.52 -25.96
CA TRP A 46 1.40 20.43 -26.89
C TRP A 46 1.49 21.62 -27.88
N THR A 47 0.37 22.31 -28.11
CA THR A 47 0.30 23.53 -28.94
C THR A 47 0.79 24.79 -28.22
N GLY A 48 1.04 24.70 -26.90
CA GLY A 48 1.33 25.85 -26.02
C GLY A 48 0.10 26.55 -25.47
N GLN A 49 -1.10 26.11 -25.85
CA GLN A 49 -2.36 26.62 -25.30
C GLN A 49 -2.52 26.22 -23.83
N LYS A 50 -3.07 27.16 -23.04
CA LYS A 50 -3.23 27.00 -21.58
C LYS A 50 -4.68 27.25 -21.18
N TYR A 51 -5.20 26.40 -20.28
CA TYR A 51 -6.55 26.52 -19.74
C TYR A 51 -6.50 26.43 -18.22
N ASP A 52 -6.85 27.53 -17.53
CA ASP A 52 -6.99 27.52 -16.07
C ASP A 52 -8.40 27.07 -15.70
N LEU A 53 -8.53 26.00 -14.88
CA LEU A 53 -9.82 25.51 -14.41
C LEU A 53 -10.41 26.43 -13.33
N ASN A 54 -9.58 27.17 -12.60
CA ASN A 54 -9.97 28.28 -11.76
C ASN A 54 -9.23 29.55 -12.20
N PRO A 55 -9.83 30.43 -13.02
CA PRO A 55 -9.18 31.65 -13.49
C PRO A 55 -8.98 32.72 -12.40
N ASN A 56 -9.57 32.53 -11.20
CA ASN A 56 -9.50 33.49 -10.10
C ASN A 56 -8.38 33.16 -9.08
N GLU A 57 -7.63 32.07 -9.29
CA GLU A 57 -6.57 31.61 -8.38
C GLU A 57 -5.37 31.12 -9.19
N GLU A 58 -4.16 31.37 -8.69
CA GLU A 58 -2.95 30.80 -9.29
C GLU A 58 -3.00 29.27 -9.23
N PRO A 59 -2.64 28.58 -10.32
CA PRO A 59 -2.69 27.13 -10.37
C PRO A 59 -1.68 26.50 -9.43
N LYS A 60 -2.13 25.61 -8.56
CA LYS A 60 -1.27 24.79 -7.70
C LYS A 60 -0.68 23.60 -8.45
N VAL A 61 -1.40 23.14 -9.47
CA VAL A 61 -1.00 22.00 -10.30
C VAL A 61 -1.05 22.39 -11.77
N VAL A 62 -0.01 22.01 -12.51
CA VAL A 62 0.04 22.12 -13.97
C VAL A 62 0.07 20.71 -14.58
N LEU A 63 -0.93 20.40 -15.36
CA LEU A 63 -1.05 19.16 -16.11
C LEU A 63 -0.69 19.42 -17.57
N ARG A 64 0.44 18.89 -18.01
CA ARG A 64 0.89 19.00 -19.40
C ARG A 64 0.46 17.79 -20.21
N ILE A 65 -0.10 18.08 -21.36
CA ILE A 65 -0.55 17.11 -22.35
C ILE A 65 0.43 17.16 -23.53
N PRO A 66 1.35 16.18 -23.66
CA PRO A 66 2.43 16.26 -24.63
C PRO A 66 1.98 15.99 -26.07
N GLU A 67 0.85 15.35 -26.29
CA GLU A 67 0.34 14.98 -27.61
C GLU A 67 -1.20 14.86 -27.63
N LEU A 68 -1.80 14.94 -28.80
CA LEU A 68 -3.24 14.86 -29.00
C LEU A 68 -3.85 13.56 -28.46
N ALA A 69 -3.17 12.42 -28.62
CA ALA A 69 -3.64 11.12 -28.17
C ALA A 69 -3.83 11.07 -26.63
N SER A 70 -3.06 11.85 -25.90
CA SER A 70 -3.13 11.93 -24.43
C SER A 70 -4.41 12.56 -23.91
N LEU A 71 -5.17 13.30 -24.72
CA LEU A 71 -6.49 13.85 -24.34
C LEU A 71 -7.49 12.76 -23.94
N SER A 72 -7.35 11.56 -24.49
CA SER A 72 -8.24 10.44 -24.18
C SER A 72 -8.26 10.10 -22.67
N TYR A 73 -7.17 10.31 -21.97
CA TYR A 73 -7.09 10.08 -20.51
C TYR A 73 -7.88 11.11 -19.69
N LEU A 74 -8.06 12.32 -20.20
CA LEU A 74 -8.87 13.37 -19.55
C LEU A 74 -10.37 13.22 -19.82
N LEU A 75 -10.75 12.52 -20.87
CA LEU A 75 -12.19 12.30 -21.18
C LEU A 75 -12.86 11.34 -20.19
N LYS A 76 -12.07 10.47 -19.55
CA LYS A 76 -12.49 9.59 -18.45
C LYS A 76 -11.41 9.57 -17.37
N PRO A 77 -11.31 10.63 -16.58
CA PRO A 77 -10.20 10.83 -15.65
C PRO A 77 -10.40 10.01 -14.36
N THR A 78 -10.38 8.69 -14.45
CA THR A 78 -10.30 7.82 -13.27
C THR A 78 -8.90 7.90 -12.68
N LEU A 79 -8.74 7.59 -11.39
CA LEU A 79 -7.43 7.54 -10.74
C LEU A 79 -6.48 6.55 -11.44
N ASP A 80 -7.01 5.41 -11.90
CA ASP A 80 -6.24 4.41 -12.64
C ASP A 80 -5.72 4.94 -13.98
N ASN A 81 -6.60 5.63 -14.74
CA ASN A 81 -6.24 6.22 -16.03
C ASN A 81 -5.22 7.35 -15.90
N LEU A 82 -5.43 8.27 -14.95
CA LEU A 82 -4.52 9.39 -14.70
C LEU A 82 -3.17 8.91 -14.19
N GLY A 83 -3.16 7.96 -13.23
CA GLY A 83 -1.93 7.34 -12.73
C GLY A 83 -1.17 6.59 -13.81
N THR A 84 -1.86 5.79 -14.62
CA THR A 84 -1.27 5.08 -15.76
C THR A 84 -0.69 6.05 -16.78
N ALA A 85 -1.43 7.10 -17.15
CA ALA A 85 -0.96 8.10 -18.12
C ALA A 85 0.30 8.82 -17.64
N TYR A 86 0.37 9.14 -16.35
CA TYR A 86 1.57 9.75 -15.75
C TYR A 86 2.77 8.78 -15.78
N VAL A 87 2.57 7.53 -15.37
CA VAL A 87 3.64 6.52 -15.37
C VAL A 87 4.18 6.24 -16.76
N GLU A 88 3.28 6.18 -17.76
CA GLU A 88 3.66 5.92 -19.16
C GLU A 88 4.12 7.19 -19.90
N GLY A 89 4.26 8.33 -19.24
CA GLY A 89 4.71 9.59 -19.84
C GLY A 89 3.71 10.21 -20.81
N LYS A 90 2.43 9.82 -20.74
CA LYS A 90 1.35 10.38 -21.55
C LYS A 90 0.77 11.65 -20.95
N LEU A 91 1.03 11.90 -19.69
CA LEU A 91 0.75 13.12 -18.95
C LEU A 91 1.97 13.48 -18.11
N GLU A 92 2.27 14.78 -18.04
CA GLU A 92 3.27 15.33 -17.12
C GLU A 92 2.56 16.21 -16.10
N VAL A 93 2.90 16.04 -14.82
CA VAL A 93 2.26 16.77 -13.72
C VAL A 93 3.33 17.53 -12.95
N GLN A 94 3.10 18.83 -12.72
CA GLN A 94 3.95 19.71 -11.91
C GLN A 94 3.09 20.30 -10.78
N GLY A 95 3.66 20.39 -9.60
CA GLY A 95 3.02 20.88 -8.39
C GLY A 95 3.53 20.13 -7.17
N GLU A 96 3.10 20.57 -6.00
CA GLU A 96 3.33 19.83 -4.77
C GLU A 96 2.56 18.48 -4.80
N LEU A 97 3.17 17.41 -4.28
CA LEU A 97 2.64 16.06 -4.39
C LEU A 97 1.22 15.94 -3.82
N ASN A 98 0.96 16.54 -2.66
CA ASN A 98 -0.36 16.53 -2.03
C ASN A 98 -1.41 17.23 -2.88
N ASP A 99 -1.06 18.35 -3.52
CA ASP A 99 -1.94 19.07 -4.43
C ASP A 99 -2.22 18.26 -5.70
N MET A 100 -1.21 17.57 -6.25
CA MET A 100 -1.37 16.70 -7.41
C MET A 100 -2.35 15.55 -7.14
N ILE A 101 -2.24 14.88 -6.01
CA ILE A 101 -3.14 13.78 -5.62
C ILE A 101 -4.55 14.31 -5.38
N ALA A 102 -4.70 15.43 -4.66
CA ALA A 102 -5.99 16.07 -4.42
C ALA A 102 -6.67 16.48 -5.73
N MET A 103 -5.92 17.03 -6.70
CA MET A 103 -6.44 17.40 -8.01
C MET A 103 -6.87 16.18 -8.83
N GLY A 104 -6.03 15.14 -8.89
CA GLY A 104 -6.37 13.90 -9.59
C GLY A 104 -7.65 13.28 -9.05
N ASN A 105 -7.80 13.25 -7.73
CA ASN A 105 -9.00 12.76 -7.09
C ASN A 105 -10.22 13.66 -7.33
N SER A 106 -10.06 14.97 -7.28
CA SER A 106 -11.16 15.90 -7.58
C SER A 106 -11.64 15.76 -9.01
N LEU A 107 -10.74 15.59 -9.97
CA LEU A 107 -11.07 15.30 -11.37
C LEU A 107 -11.82 13.97 -11.49
N ALA A 108 -11.33 12.90 -10.85
CA ALA A 108 -11.99 11.61 -10.86
C ALA A 108 -13.43 11.71 -10.32
N ASN A 109 -13.63 12.38 -9.18
CA ASN A 109 -14.94 12.52 -8.54
C ASN A 109 -15.95 13.32 -9.37
N ILE A 110 -15.51 14.31 -10.19
CA ILE A 110 -16.41 15.09 -11.06
C ILE A 110 -17.05 14.21 -12.14
N PHE A 111 -16.32 13.18 -12.60
CA PHE A 111 -16.75 12.31 -13.71
C PHE A 111 -17.22 10.93 -13.27
N ASP A 112 -17.04 10.56 -12.00
CA ASP A 112 -17.58 9.31 -11.46
C ASP A 112 -19.09 9.43 -11.24
N SER A 113 -19.83 8.84 -12.16
CA SER A 113 -21.12 8.23 -11.80
C SER A 113 -20.82 6.95 -11.01
N PRO A 114 -21.60 6.57 -9.98
CA PRO A 114 -21.38 5.35 -9.22
C PRO A 114 -21.29 4.18 -10.20
N SER A 115 -20.04 3.73 -10.44
CA SER A 115 -19.76 2.65 -11.37
C SER A 115 -20.44 1.41 -10.85
N SER A 116 -21.16 0.74 -11.69
CA SER A 116 -21.95 -0.43 -11.39
C SER A 116 -21.10 -1.48 -10.66
N THR A 117 -21.39 -1.67 -9.40
CA THR A 117 -20.90 -2.71 -8.49
C THR A 117 -20.96 -4.14 -9.06
N THR A 118 -21.67 -4.32 -10.19
CA THR A 118 -21.90 -5.62 -10.83
C THR A 118 -20.70 -6.15 -11.61
N ALA A 119 -19.91 -5.29 -12.29
CA ALA A 119 -18.75 -5.72 -13.07
C ALA A 119 -17.54 -6.03 -12.15
N ALA A 120 -17.36 -5.26 -11.08
CA ALA A 120 -16.37 -5.52 -10.04
C ALA A 120 -16.67 -6.84 -9.31
N ARG A 121 -17.94 -7.11 -8.97
CA ARG A 121 -18.39 -8.40 -8.38
C ARG A 121 -18.10 -9.61 -9.28
N PHE A 122 -18.25 -9.48 -10.60
CA PHE A 122 -17.94 -10.57 -11.53
C PHE A 122 -16.44 -10.86 -11.62
N ARG A 123 -15.59 -9.82 -11.60
CA ARG A 123 -14.13 -9.96 -11.62
C ARG A 123 -13.62 -10.67 -10.36
N HIS A 124 -14.17 -10.33 -9.20
CA HIS A 124 -13.85 -10.94 -7.90
C HIS A 124 -14.15 -12.44 -7.84
N TYR A 125 -15.21 -12.92 -8.50
CA TYR A 125 -15.60 -14.35 -8.52
C TYR A 125 -14.64 -15.22 -9.35
N PHE A 126 -13.93 -14.62 -10.32
CA PHE A 126 -12.96 -15.29 -11.20
C PHE A 126 -11.50 -14.88 -10.92
N GLY A 127 -11.28 -14.05 -9.90
CA GLY A 127 -10.00 -13.43 -9.59
C GLY A 127 -8.96 -14.40 -9.02
N GLY A 128 -7.73 -13.99 -9.17
CA GLY A 128 -6.52 -14.40 -8.48
C GLY A 128 -6.21 -15.89 -8.42
N ARG A 129 -5.29 -16.37 -9.25
CA ARG A 129 -4.62 -17.65 -9.01
C ARG A 129 -3.51 -17.44 -7.99
N HIS A 130 -3.79 -17.67 -6.71
CA HIS A 130 -2.78 -17.76 -5.68
C HIS A 130 -2.16 -19.14 -5.68
N THR A 131 -0.95 -19.25 -6.19
CA THR A 131 -0.11 -20.45 -6.09
C THR A 131 1.20 -20.05 -5.43
N ARG A 132 1.92 -21.01 -4.82
CA ARG A 132 3.24 -20.76 -4.20
C ARG A 132 4.21 -19.99 -5.11
N GLN A 133 4.20 -20.33 -6.41
CA GLN A 133 5.07 -19.69 -7.39
C GLN A 133 4.61 -18.27 -7.70
N ILE A 134 3.32 -18.04 -7.91
CA ILE A 134 2.75 -16.71 -8.18
C ILE A 134 2.93 -15.80 -6.98
N ASP A 135 2.70 -16.29 -5.75
CA ASP A 135 2.91 -15.51 -4.52
C ASP A 135 4.37 -15.09 -4.38
N ALA A 136 5.33 -16.00 -4.62
CA ALA A 136 6.76 -15.71 -4.58
C ALA A 136 7.18 -14.73 -5.68
N GLU A 137 6.67 -14.87 -6.91
CA GLU A 137 6.93 -13.95 -8.03
C GLU A 137 6.35 -12.56 -7.76
N SER A 138 5.15 -12.46 -7.19
CA SER A 138 4.50 -11.19 -6.84
C SER A 138 5.25 -10.45 -5.72
N ILE A 139 5.68 -11.17 -4.69
CA ILE A 139 6.53 -10.63 -3.63
C ILE A 139 7.88 -10.21 -4.21
N GLY A 140 8.51 -11.03 -5.04
CA GLY A 140 9.74 -10.68 -5.75
C GLY A 140 9.57 -9.41 -6.56
N TYR A 141 8.52 -9.29 -7.37
CA TYR A 141 8.27 -8.13 -8.22
C TYR A 141 8.20 -6.81 -7.43
N HIS A 142 7.51 -6.80 -6.29
CA HIS A 142 7.38 -5.61 -5.44
C HIS A 142 8.69 -5.29 -4.71
N TYR A 143 9.39 -6.32 -4.17
CA TYR A 143 10.60 -6.15 -3.36
C TYR A 143 11.91 -6.26 -4.15
N ASP A 144 11.88 -6.49 -5.47
CA ASP A 144 13.06 -6.55 -6.36
C ASP A 144 13.70 -5.17 -6.64
N VAL A 145 13.23 -4.14 -5.96
CA VAL A 145 13.99 -2.90 -5.84
C VAL A 145 15.06 -3.09 -4.77
N SER A 146 16.24 -2.50 -4.95
CA SER A 146 17.37 -2.73 -4.05
C SER A 146 17.11 -2.23 -2.61
N ASN A 147 17.85 -2.79 -1.64
CA ASN A 147 17.79 -2.32 -0.26
C ASN A 147 18.12 -0.82 -0.15
N GLU A 148 19.08 -0.33 -0.96
CA GLU A 148 19.49 1.07 -1.01
C GLU A 148 18.34 1.98 -1.41
N PHE A 149 17.47 1.53 -2.32
CA PHE A 149 16.27 2.28 -2.69
C PHE A 149 15.31 2.47 -1.50
N TYR A 150 15.08 1.42 -0.71
CA TYR A 150 14.21 1.50 0.47
C TYR A 150 14.84 2.35 1.59
N GLN A 151 16.16 2.32 1.73
CA GLN A 151 16.91 3.11 2.72
C GLN A 151 16.78 4.62 2.50
N GLU A 152 16.52 5.07 1.28
CA GLU A 152 16.39 6.49 0.99
C GLU A 152 15.14 7.13 1.64
N TRP A 153 14.07 6.37 1.84
CA TRP A 153 12.79 6.94 2.28
C TRP A 153 12.13 6.23 3.49
N LEU A 154 12.58 5.05 3.89
CA LEU A 154 12.17 4.40 5.14
C LEU A 154 12.94 4.98 6.34
N ASP A 155 12.51 4.57 7.55
CA ASP A 155 13.26 4.81 8.78
C ASP A 155 14.57 3.99 8.82
N PRO A 156 15.53 4.31 9.72
CA PRO A 156 16.81 3.57 9.81
C PRO A 156 16.68 2.06 10.07
N ASN A 157 15.57 1.62 10.67
CA ASN A 157 15.29 0.21 10.88
C ASN A 157 14.64 -0.46 9.67
N MET A 158 14.35 0.31 8.61
CA MET A 158 13.70 -0.15 7.39
C MET A 158 12.39 -0.87 7.66
N VAL A 159 11.50 -0.25 8.44
CA VAL A 159 10.19 -0.81 8.74
C VAL A 159 9.19 -0.37 7.70
N TYR A 160 8.81 -1.29 6.81
CA TYR A 160 7.86 -1.02 5.73
C TYR A 160 6.44 -1.48 6.11
N SER A 161 5.89 -0.85 7.13
CA SER A 161 4.52 -1.05 7.62
C SER A 161 4.08 0.14 8.47
N CYS A 162 2.83 0.16 8.92
CA CYS A 162 2.24 1.27 9.68
C CYS A 162 3.02 1.58 10.96
N GLY A 163 3.42 2.83 11.17
CA GLY A 163 3.95 3.33 12.45
C GLY A 163 2.85 3.54 13.48
N TYR A 164 3.22 3.76 14.75
CA TYR A 164 2.31 4.08 15.84
C TYR A 164 2.67 5.42 16.48
N PHE A 165 1.87 6.44 16.21
CA PHE A 165 2.06 7.81 16.69
C PHE A 165 1.23 8.04 17.95
N GLU A 166 1.76 7.68 19.09
CA GLU A 166 1.06 7.73 20.39
C GLU A 166 0.61 9.15 20.76
N ASN A 167 1.47 10.14 20.54
CA ASN A 167 1.19 11.55 20.83
C ASN A 167 0.78 12.34 19.56
N GLY A 168 1.01 11.76 18.38
CA GLY A 168 0.66 12.37 17.08
C GLY A 168 1.76 13.22 16.46
N ASP A 169 2.90 13.43 17.10
CA ASP A 169 4.01 14.30 16.64
C ASP A 169 5.36 13.60 16.54
N GLU A 170 5.40 12.29 16.79
CA GLU A 170 6.64 11.51 16.67
C GLU A 170 7.22 11.55 15.26
N ASP A 171 8.56 11.48 15.17
CA ASP A 171 9.23 11.13 13.93
C ASP A 171 8.96 9.67 13.54
N LEU A 172 9.25 9.35 12.27
CA LEU A 172 8.95 8.01 11.72
C LEU A 172 9.71 6.90 12.46
N ALA A 173 10.98 7.11 12.80
CA ALA A 173 11.79 6.09 13.48
C ALA A 173 11.23 5.76 14.87
N THR A 174 10.86 6.78 15.61
CA THR A 174 10.20 6.65 16.92
C THR A 174 8.85 5.96 16.79
N ALA A 175 8.02 6.37 15.81
CA ALA A 175 6.71 5.76 15.58
C ALA A 175 6.81 4.27 15.20
N GLN A 176 7.85 3.88 14.44
CA GLN A 176 8.08 2.48 14.06
C GLN A 176 8.52 1.63 15.26
N ILE A 177 9.41 2.15 16.12
CA ILE A 177 9.79 1.46 17.36
C ILE A 177 8.59 1.31 18.29
N LYS A 178 7.80 2.37 18.46
CA LYS A 178 6.57 2.32 19.26
C LYS A 178 5.57 1.30 18.72
N LYS A 179 5.41 1.21 17.40
CA LYS A 179 4.56 0.19 16.78
C LYS A 179 5.01 -1.22 17.13
N ILE A 180 6.31 -1.51 17.01
CA ILE A 180 6.85 -2.83 17.34
C ILE A 180 6.65 -3.14 18.81
N ASP A 181 6.98 -2.20 19.69
CA ASP A 181 6.78 -2.34 21.14
C ASP A 181 5.30 -2.55 21.50
N HIS A 182 4.39 -1.85 20.84
CA HIS A 182 2.95 -1.99 21.05
C HIS A 182 2.47 -3.39 20.64
N ILE A 183 2.89 -3.91 19.49
CA ILE A 183 2.61 -5.29 19.06
C ILE A 183 3.09 -6.29 20.11
N LEU A 184 4.36 -6.24 20.48
CA LEU A 184 4.98 -7.18 21.40
C LEU A 184 4.36 -7.12 22.80
N THR A 185 3.94 -5.93 23.24
CA THR A 185 3.22 -5.72 24.50
C THR A 185 1.82 -6.31 24.45
N LYS A 186 1.06 -6.09 23.39
CA LYS A 186 -0.30 -6.63 23.20
C LYS A 186 -0.33 -8.14 23.31
N ILE A 187 0.63 -8.82 22.67
CA ILE A 187 0.73 -10.29 22.74
C ILE A 187 1.52 -10.80 23.97
N LYS A 188 1.90 -9.89 24.88
CA LYS A 188 2.59 -10.21 26.13
C LYS A 188 3.83 -11.08 25.92
N VAL A 189 4.73 -10.71 25.01
CA VAL A 189 6.01 -11.38 24.84
C VAL A 189 6.81 -11.36 26.16
N ARG A 190 7.38 -12.49 26.52
CA ARG A 190 8.17 -12.69 27.75
C ARG A 190 9.56 -13.22 27.41
N PRO A 191 10.55 -13.02 28.28
CA PRO A 191 11.85 -13.67 28.15
C PRO A 191 11.69 -15.19 28.03
N GLY A 192 12.34 -15.76 27.01
CA GLY A 192 12.27 -17.19 26.73
C GLY A 192 11.12 -17.65 25.83
N ASP A 193 10.12 -16.80 25.55
CA ASP A 193 9.06 -17.13 24.57
C ASP A 193 9.67 -17.40 23.19
N ARG A 194 9.14 -18.41 22.49
CA ARG A 194 9.43 -18.67 21.07
C ARG A 194 8.45 -17.89 20.22
N LEU A 195 8.97 -16.94 19.45
CA LEU A 195 8.19 -16.08 18.56
C LEU A 195 8.43 -16.46 17.09
N LEU A 196 7.35 -16.62 16.33
CA LEU A 196 7.40 -16.70 14.88
C LEU A 196 6.97 -15.35 14.29
N ASP A 197 7.82 -14.76 13.45
CA ASP A 197 7.50 -13.53 12.70
C ASP A 197 7.32 -13.85 11.22
N ILE A 198 6.06 -13.91 10.78
CA ILE A 198 5.67 -14.25 9.40
C ILE A 198 5.74 -13.00 8.53
N GLY A 199 6.66 -12.97 7.57
CA GLY A 199 6.96 -11.77 6.80
C GLY A 199 7.84 -10.79 7.57
N CYS A 200 8.97 -11.27 8.11
CA CYS A 200 9.84 -10.52 9.03
C CYS A 200 10.53 -9.29 8.39
N GLY A 201 10.41 -9.08 7.08
CA GLY A 201 11.07 -7.98 6.38
C GLY A 201 12.58 -7.98 6.62
N TRP A 202 13.14 -6.81 6.91
CA TRP A 202 14.58 -6.65 7.23
C TRP A 202 14.90 -6.90 8.71
N GLY A 203 14.00 -7.60 9.45
CA GLY A 203 14.26 -8.15 10.77
C GLY A 203 14.03 -7.19 11.95
N ALA A 204 13.48 -6.01 11.75
CA ALA A 204 13.35 -5.01 12.82
C ALA A 204 12.53 -5.51 14.02
N LEU A 205 11.37 -6.17 13.79
CA LEU A 205 10.54 -6.74 14.84
C LEU A 205 11.25 -7.89 15.55
N ALA A 206 11.86 -8.80 14.80
CA ALA A 206 12.61 -9.93 15.35
C ALA A 206 13.75 -9.48 16.26
N ILE A 207 14.54 -8.50 15.81
CA ILE A 207 15.64 -7.91 16.59
C ILE A 207 15.10 -7.28 17.87
N ARG A 208 14.06 -6.46 17.78
CA ARG A 208 13.46 -5.79 18.93
C ARG A 208 12.89 -6.78 19.96
N ALA A 209 12.24 -7.85 19.48
CA ALA A 209 11.70 -8.90 20.33
C ALA A 209 12.80 -9.63 21.12
N ALA A 210 13.94 -9.90 20.50
CA ALA A 210 15.09 -10.53 21.16
C ALA A 210 15.80 -9.58 22.12
N GLU A 211 16.11 -8.33 21.70
CA GLU A 211 16.85 -7.36 22.52
C GLU A 211 16.06 -6.89 23.74
N LYS A 212 14.83 -6.45 23.55
CA LYS A 212 14.06 -5.81 24.62
C LYS A 212 13.19 -6.78 25.39
N PHE A 213 12.63 -7.78 24.73
CA PHE A 213 11.67 -8.70 25.35
C PHE A 213 12.28 -10.06 25.69
N GLY A 214 13.50 -10.35 25.25
CA GLY A 214 14.22 -11.59 25.57
C GLY A 214 13.68 -12.83 24.88
N ALA A 215 12.92 -12.67 23.78
CA ALA A 215 12.38 -13.79 23.00
C ALA A 215 13.44 -14.50 22.15
N SER A 216 13.19 -15.78 21.85
CA SER A 216 13.85 -16.49 20.77
C SER A 216 12.98 -16.43 19.52
N VAL A 217 13.50 -15.94 18.40
CA VAL A 217 12.70 -15.59 17.22
C VAL A 217 13.08 -16.42 16.01
N VAL A 218 12.05 -16.94 15.32
CA VAL A 218 12.15 -17.42 13.95
C VAL A 218 11.48 -16.40 13.06
N GLY A 219 12.24 -15.74 12.20
CA GLY A 219 11.73 -14.79 11.20
C GLY A 219 11.74 -15.42 9.81
N ILE A 220 10.63 -15.38 9.10
CA ILE A 220 10.54 -15.91 7.74
C ILE A 220 10.20 -14.84 6.72
N THR A 221 10.81 -14.94 5.55
CA THR A 221 10.53 -14.09 4.38
C THR A 221 10.73 -14.88 3.09
N LEU A 222 10.11 -14.45 2.00
CA LEU A 222 10.34 -14.98 0.65
C LEU A 222 11.33 -14.12 -0.16
N SER A 223 11.68 -12.90 0.32
CA SER A 223 12.61 -12.00 -0.34
C SER A 223 14.06 -12.30 0.04
N LYS A 224 14.88 -12.59 -0.96
CA LYS A 224 16.32 -12.80 -0.76
C LYS A 224 17.02 -11.56 -0.22
N ASN A 225 16.68 -10.37 -0.74
CA ASN A 225 17.26 -9.10 -0.30
C ASN A 225 16.95 -8.82 1.17
N GLN A 226 15.72 -9.07 1.61
CA GLN A 226 15.32 -8.94 3.01
C GLN A 226 16.08 -9.94 3.90
N TYR A 227 16.14 -11.21 3.49
CA TYR A 227 16.82 -12.26 4.21
C TYR A 227 18.30 -11.94 4.45
N GLU A 228 19.02 -11.56 3.40
CA GLU A 228 20.48 -11.29 3.49
C GLU A 228 20.75 -10.12 4.44
N LEU A 229 20.01 -9.01 4.30
CA LEU A 229 20.19 -7.84 5.16
C LEU A 229 19.71 -8.10 6.60
N ALA A 230 18.61 -8.81 6.80
CA ALA A 230 18.14 -9.16 8.14
C ALA A 230 19.18 -10.02 8.89
N ARG A 231 19.74 -11.02 8.23
CA ARG A 231 20.82 -11.84 8.83
C ARG A 231 22.08 -11.04 9.11
N GLN A 232 22.46 -10.12 8.24
CA GLN A 232 23.59 -9.24 8.49
C GLN A 232 23.35 -8.42 9.76
N ARG A 233 22.17 -7.80 9.90
CA ARG A 233 21.81 -6.99 11.08
C ARG A 233 21.76 -7.80 12.36
N VAL A 234 21.28 -9.03 12.30
CA VAL A 234 21.31 -9.97 13.45
C VAL A 234 22.75 -10.25 13.90
N ARG A 235 23.67 -10.51 12.95
CA ARG A 235 25.11 -10.72 13.26
C ARG A 235 25.76 -9.47 13.85
N GLU A 236 25.51 -8.29 13.26
CA GLU A 236 26.06 -7.02 13.74
C GLU A 236 25.66 -6.72 15.20
N LYS A 237 24.51 -7.24 15.63
CA LYS A 237 24.00 -7.12 17.00
C LYS A 237 24.37 -8.28 17.93
N GLY A 238 25.05 -9.31 17.43
CA GLY A 238 25.42 -10.48 18.20
C GLY A 238 24.21 -11.28 18.72
N LEU A 239 23.13 -11.38 17.90
CA LEU A 239 21.87 -12.04 18.28
C LEU A 239 21.64 -13.38 17.53
N GLU A 240 22.67 -13.97 16.95
CA GLU A 240 22.58 -15.19 16.15
C GLU A 240 22.13 -16.42 16.94
N ASP A 241 22.36 -16.43 18.23
CA ASP A 241 21.89 -17.45 19.17
C ASP A 241 20.39 -17.31 19.52
N LYS A 242 19.80 -16.16 19.28
CA LYS A 242 18.40 -15.86 19.60
C LYS A 242 17.49 -15.73 18.38
N ILE A 243 18.04 -15.39 17.22
CA ILE A 243 17.26 -15.08 16.03
C ILE A 243 17.71 -15.94 14.86
N ASP A 244 16.77 -16.71 14.32
CA ASP A 244 16.95 -17.51 13.11
C ASP A 244 16.09 -16.93 11.98
N ILE A 245 16.72 -16.28 10.99
CA ILE A 245 16.05 -15.74 9.80
C ILE A 245 16.14 -16.78 8.68
N ARG A 246 14.99 -17.05 8.03
CA ARG A 246 14.88 -18.08 6.98
C ARG A 246 14.21 -17.55 5.72
N ILE A 247 14.67 -18.05 4.56
CA ILE A 247 13.86 -18.00 3.35
C ILE A 247 12.91 -19.19 3.41
N GLN A 248 11.67 -18.96 3.78
CA GLN A 248 10.70 -20.01 4.01
C GLN A 248 9.27 -19.52 3.81
N ASP A 249 8.44 -20.34 3.14
CA ASP A 249 7.01 -20.13 3.07
C ASP A 249 6.34 -20.49 4.41
N TYR A 250 5.36 -19.69 4.86
CA TYR A 250 4.64 -19.95 6.11
C TYR A 250 3.94 -21.31 6.12
N ARG A 251 3.56 -21.83 4.95
CA ARG A 251 2.93 -23.15 4.76
C ARG A 251 3.85 -24.31 5.10
N ASP A 252 5.16 -24.08 5.09
CA ASP A 252 6.19 -25.10 5.36
C ASP A 252 6.80 -24.96 6.77
N VAL A 253 6.32 -24.03 7.57
CA VAL A 253 6.79 -23.87 8.97
C VAL A 253 6.26 -25.02 9.82
N THR A 254 7.14 -25.54 10.67
CA THR A 254 6.81 -26.64 11.60
C THR A 254 7.16 -26.27 13.03
N GLY A 255 6.60 -27.01 13.98
CA GLY A 255 6.81 -26.77 15.41
C GLY A 255 5.70 -25.93 16.04
N LYS A 256 5.95 -25.45 17.26
CA LYS A 256 5.02 -24.66 18.05
C LYS A 256 5.67 -23.39 18.53
N PHE A 257 4.88 -22.34 18.67
CA PHE A 257 5.32 -21.00 19.07
C PHE A 257 4.42 -20.43 20.14
N ASP A 258 5.02 -19.81 21.15
CA ASP A 258 4.27 -19.09 22.20
C ASP A 258 3.64 -17.83 21.66
N ARG A 259 4.30 -17.20 20.68
CA ARG A 259 3.85 -15.95 20.04
C ARG A 259 4.01 -16.05 18.54
N ILE A 260 3.04 -15.51 17.84
CA ILE A 260 3.10 -15.36 16.36
C ILE A 260 2.78 -13.92 16.01
N THR A 261 3.59 -13.32 15.15
CA THR A 261 3.32 -12.02 14.52
C THR A 261 3.23 -12.20 13.01
N SER A 262 2.30 -11.50 12.38
CA SER A 262 2.19 -11.36 10.94
C SER A 262 1.80 -9.93 10.63
N VAL A 263 2.71 -9.18 10.00
CA VAL A 263 2.58 -7.74 9.77
C VAL A 263 2.72 -7.43 8.30
N GLY A 264 1.60 -7.02 7.65
CA GLY A 264 1.58 -6.69 6.22
C GLY A 264 1.83 -7.88 5.31
N MET A 265 1.36 -9.07 5.69
CA MET A 265 1.58 -10.31 4.95
C MET A 265 0.28 -10.91 4.41
N PHE A 266 -0.83 -10.85 5.15
CA PHE A 266 -2.04 -11.56 4.79
C PHE A 266 -2.70 -11.00 3.53
N GLU A 267 -2.37 -9.78 3.12
CA GLU A 267 -2.78 -9.15 1.85
C GLU A 267 -2.29 -9.94 0.62
N HIS A 268 -1.25 -10.75 0.80
CA HIS A 268 -0.68 -11.61 -0.25
C HIS A 268 -1.25 -13.04 -0.25
N VAL A 269 -2.13 -13.36 0.70
CA VAL A 269 -2.71 -14.70 0.85
C VAL A 269 -3.84 -14.97 -0.15
N GLY A 270 -4.61 -13.93 -0.48
CA GLY A 270 -5.84 -14.04 -1.27
C GLY A 270 -7.06 -14.45 -0.44
N LEU A 271 -8.22 -13.85 -0.75
CA LEU A 271 -9.45 -14.00 0.04
C LEU A 271 -9.89 -15.45 0.22
N LYS A 272 -9.73 -16.28 -0.81
CA LYS A 272 -10.13 -17.70 -0.79
C LYS A 272 -9.29 -18.57 0.14
N HIS A 273 -8.12 -18.11 0.54
CA HIS A 273 -7.15 -18.86 1.33
C HIS A 273 -7.00 -18.36 2.77
N LEU A 274 -7.76 -17.33 3.18
CA LEU A 274 -7.66 -16.75 4.51
C LEU A 274 -7.96 -17.76 5.62
N VAL A 275 -8.99 -18.57 5.48
CA VAL A 275 -9.32 -19.62 6.46
C VAL A 275 -8.16 -20.62 6.62
N ASP A 276 -7.55 -21.04 5.51
CA ASP A 276 -6.43 -21.99 5.56
C ASP A 276 -5.17 -21.34 6.15
N TYR A 277 -4.93 -20.06 5.86
CA TYR A 277 -3.89 -19.27 6.48
C TYR A 277 -4.06 -19.21 8.00
N PHE A 278 -5.25 -18.89 8.48
CA PHE A 278 -5.51 -18.85 9.92
C PHE A 278 -5.51 -20.24 10.57
N LYS A 279 -5.87 -21.32 9.86
CA LYS A 279 -5.67 -22.69 10.33
C LYS A 279 -4.20 -23.05 10.51
N ILE A 280 -3.33 -22.60 9.62
CA ILE A 280 -1.88 -22.80 9.77
C ILE A 280 -1.40 -22.06 11.03
N ILE A 281 -1.77 -20.80 11.23
CA ILE A 281 -1.44 -20.05 12.45
C ILE A 281 -1.95 -20.78 13.70
N HIS A 282 -3.22 -21.23 13.70
CA HIS A 282 -3.79 -22.02 14.79
C HIS A 282 -2.94 -23.26 15.11
N ASN A 283 -2.51 -23.99 14.08
CA ASN A 283 -1.71 -25.20 14.23
C ASN A 283 -0.30 -24.93 14.74
N LEU A 284 0.32 -23.79 14.37
CA LEU A 284 1.64 -23.40 14.83
C LEU A 284 1.64 -22.78 16.22
N LEU A 285 0.50 -22.25 16.68
CA LEU A 285 0.39 -21.62 17.99
C LEU A 285 0.35 -22.66 19.10
N GLU A 286 1.04 -22.43 20.21
CA GLU A 286 0.88 -23.18 21.45
C GLU A 286 -0.53 -23.02 22.00
N ASP A 287 -0.98 -23.90 22.92
CA ASP A 287 -2.32 -23.78 23.48
C ASP A 287 -2.52 -22.50 24.29
N ASP A 288 -1.47 -22.00 24.96
CA ASP A 288 -1.43 -20.73 25.64
C ASP A 288 -0.81 -19.61 24.80
N GLY A 289 -0.70 -19.84 23.49
CA GLY A 289 -0.10 -18.93 22.55
C GLY A 289 -1.01 -17.77 22.18
N ILE A 290 -0.39 -16.64 21.81
CA ILE A 290 -1.08 -15.43 21.40
C ILE A 290 -0.52 -14.98 20.04
N CYS A 291 -1.41 -14.65 19.11
CA CYS A 291 -1.06 -14.17 17.78
C CYS A 291 -1.48 -12.72 17.58
N MET A 292 -0.68 -11.97 16.84
CA MET A 292 -1.00 -10.66 16.28
C MET A 292 -1.04 -10.76 14.76
N ASN A 293 -2.17 -10.43 14.16
CA ASN A 293 -2.29 -10.19 12.73
C ASN A 293 -2.50 -8.69 12.49
N HIS A 294 -1.60 -8.07 11.74
CA HIS A 294 -1.65 -6.66 11.41
C HIS A 294 -1.65 -6.50 9.90
N GLY A 295 -2.71 -5.93 9.33
CA GLY A 295 -2.81 -5.84 7.87
C GLY A 295 -3.86 -4.88 7.37
N ILE A 296 -3.72 -4.54 6.08
CA ILE A 296 -4.59 -3.62 5.36
C ILE A 296 -5.90 -4.33 5.02
N THR A 297 -7.00 -3.59 5.12
CA THR A 297 -8.34 -4.11 4.84
C THR A 297 -9.09 -3.18 3.90
N SER A 298 -9.99 -3.76 3.13
CA SER A 298 -10.98 -3.01 2.37
C SER A 298 -12.01 -2.38 3.33
N THR A 299 -12.55 -1.23 2.95
CA THR A 299 -13.72 -0.64 3.60
C THR A 299 -15.04 -1.02 2.91
N ASP A 300 -14.96 -1.75 1.77
CA ASP A 300 -16.12 -2.36 1.15
C ASP A 300 -16.57 -3.59 1.97
N PRO A 301 -17.82 -3.61 2.50
CA PRO A 301 -18.34 -4.73 3.29
C PRO A 301 -18.31 -6.08 2.56
N ASP A 302 -18.38 -6.07 1.25
CA ASP A 302 -18.32 -7.27 0.41
C ASP A 302 -16.87 -7.68 0.09
N SER A 303 -15.87 -7.03 0.66
CA SER A 303 -14.43 -7.22 0.37
C SER A 303 -14.10 -7.03 -1.12
N GLY A 304 -14.84 -6.16 -1.79
CA GLY A 304 -14.62 -5.80 -3.19
C GLY A 304 -13.54 -4.73 -3.38
N GLU A 305 -13.43 -4.26 -4.62
CA GLU A 305 -12.56 -3.13 -4.94
C GLU A 305 -13.00 -1.86 -4.19
N THR A 306 -12.02 -1.01 -3.86
CA THR A 306 -12.32 0.29 -3.27
C THR A 306 -13.20 1.11 -4.21
N PRO A 307 -14.26 1.78 -3.72
CA PRO A 307 -15.29 2.37 -4.57
C PRO A 307 -14.81 3.53 -5.47
N PHE A 308 -13.56 3.95 -5.41
CA PHE A 308 -13.06 5.14 -6.11
C PHE A 308 -11.93 4.88 -7.12
N GLY A 309 -11.68 3.63 -7.49
CA GLY A 309 -10.58 3.26 -8.38
C GLY A 309 -9.21 3.26 -7.67
N GLY A 310 -8.16 3.08 -8.44
CA GLY A 310 -6.78 2.91 -7.95
C GLY A 310 -6.39 1.44 -7.79
N GLY A 311 -7.35 0.53 -7.77
CA GLY A 311 -7.10 -0.92 -7.66
C GLY A 311 -6.40 -1.49 -8.88
N GLU A 312 -6.81 -1.10 -10.09
CA GLU A 312 -6.17 -1.54 -11.33
C GLU A 312 -4.72 -1.02 -11.45
N PHE A 313 -4.45 0.20 -10.97
CA PHE A 313 -3.09 0.75 -10.92
C PHE A 313 -2.21 -0.07 -9.97
N ILE A 314 -2.70 -0.33 -8.76
CA ILE A 314 -1.98 -1.11 -7.75
C ILE A 314 -1.71 -2.54 -8.26
N GLU A 315 -2.73 -3.21 -8.82
CA GLU A 315 -2.60 -4.56 -9.37
C GLU A 315 -1.58 -4.61 -10.53
N LYS A 316 -1.59 -3.61 -11.40
CA LYS A 316 -0.72 -3.58 -12.59
C LYS A 316 0.74 -3.26 -12.26
N TYR A 317 0.99 -2.34 -11.32
CA TYR A 317 2.30 -1.73 -11.15
C TYR A 317 2.97 -2.01 -9.81
N VAL A 318 2.21 -2.38 -8.77
CA VAL A 318 2.73 -2.44 -7.40
C VAL A 318 2.58 -3.81 -6.77
N PHE A 319 1.35 -4.29 -6.62
CA PHE A 319 1.01 -5.57 -6.00
C PHE A 319 0.15 -6.43 -6.92
N PRO A 320 0.75 -7.13 -7.89
CA PRO A 320 0.01 -8.10 -8.69
C PRO A 320 -0.71 -9.11 -7.79
N HIS A 321 -2.00 -9.32 -8.04
CA HIS A 321 -2.85 -10.25 -7.29
C HIS A 321 -3.10 -9.90 -5.80
N GLY A 322 -2.82 -8.67 -5.35
CA GLY A 322 -3.15 -8.23 -3.99
C GLY A 322 -4.67 -8.12 -3.80
N GLU A 323 -5.20 -8.79 -2.79
CA GLU A 323 -6.62 -8.74 -2.41
C GLU A 323 -6.76 -8.26 -0.97
N LEU A 324 -7.67 -7.30 -0.73
CA LEU A 324 -7.89 -6.74 0.59
C LEU A 324 -9.23 -7.24 1.15
N PRO A 325 -9.23 -8.06 2.23
CA PRO A 325 -10.46 -8.46 2.90
C PRO A 325 -11.06 -7.30 3.70
N HIS A 326 -12.38 -7.25 3.83
CA HIS A 326 -13.01 -6.44 4.86
C HIS A 326 -12.71 -7.02 6.25
N ILE A 327 -12.57 -6.16 7.28
CA ILE A 327 -12.26 -6.62 8.65
C ILE A 327 -13.25 -7.66 9.17
N GLY A 328 -14.52 -7.54 8.82
CA GLY A 328 -15.55 -8.51 9.18
C GLY A 328 -15.28 -9.91 8.62
N LEU A 329 -14.75 -10.02 7.40
CA LEU A 329 -14.33 -11.28 6.80
C LEU A 329 -13.11 -11.84 7.54
N VAL A 330 -12.12 -11.02 7.85
CA VAL A 330 -10.93 -11.43 8.62
C VAL A 330 -11.34 -12.07 9.95
N LEU A 331 -12.22 -11.42 10.71
CA LEU A 331 -12.67 -11.92 12.01
C LEU A 331 -13.49 -13.20 11.88
N LYS A 332 -14.36 -13.27 10.88
CA LYS A 332 -15.15 -14.49 10.57
C LYS A 332 -14.23 -15.67 10.23
N ASP A 333 -13.25 -15.47 9.36
CA ASP A 333 -12.34 -16.51 8.90
C ASP A 333 -11.38 -16.96 10.02
N MET A 334 -10.94 -16.05 10.89
CA MET A 334 -10.23 -16.39 12.13
C MET A 334 -11.07 -17.32 13.01
N GLN A 335 -12.34 -17.00 13.23
CA GLN A 335 -13.23 -17.79 14.06
C GLN A 335 -13.51 -19.16 13.41
N GLU A 336 -13.70 -19.23 12.11
CA GLU A 336 -13.85 -20.48 11.36
C GLU A 336 -12.60 -21.37 11.46
N ALA A 337 -11.41 -20.76 11.50
CA ALA A 337 -10.14 -21.45 11.71
C ALA A 337 -9.88 -21.88 13.17
N GLY A 338 -10.78 -21.58 14.11
CA GLY A 338 -10.65 -21.93 15.52
C GLY A 338 -9.85 -20.91 16.36
N LEU A 339 -9.72 -19.70 15.87
CA LEU A 339 -9.11 -18.57 16.60
C LEU A 339 -10.20 -17.65 17.16
N GLU A 340 -9.96 -17.07 18.34
CA GLU A 340 -10.79 -16.06 18.98
C GLU A 340 -10.08 -14.72 18.96
N ALA A 341 -10.68 -13.71 18.33
CA ALA A 341 -10.18 -12.34 18.34
C ALA A 341 -10.51 -11.67 19.68
N LEU A 342 -9.49 -11.23 20.43
CA LEU A 342 -9.62 -10.60 21.74
C LEU A 342 -9.50 -9.08 21.70
N ASP A 343 -8.76 -8.55 20.73
CA ASP A 343 -8.58 -7.11 20.53
C ASP A 343 -8.53 -6.80 19.03
N VAL A 344 -9.22 -5.73 18.66
CA VAL A 344 -9.22 -5.21 17.28
C VAL A 344 -9.00 -3.71 17.35
N GLU A 345 -7.87 -3.23 16.84
CA GLU A 345 -7.51 -1.81 16.86
C GLU A 345 -7.34 -1.29 15.44
N ASN A 346 -8.07 -0.21 15.12
CA ASN A 346 -7.95 0.47 13.83
C ASN A 346 -6.82 1.49 13.88
N LEU A 347 -5.83 1.34 13.00
CA LEU A 347 -4.67 2.23 12.88
C LEU A 347 -4.67 3.05 11.59
N ARG A 348 -5.81 3.25 10.96
CA ARG A 348 -5.94 3.94 9.65
C ARG A 348 -5.26 5.32 9.65
N HIS A 349 -5.49 6.14 10.67
CA HIS A 349 -4.90 7.47 10.75
C HIS A 349 -3.39 7.45 10.97
N HIS A 350 -2.89 6.45 11.69
CA HIS A 350 -1.45 6.21 11.85
C HIS A 350 -0.82 5.85 10.50
N TYR A 351 -1.53 5.05 9.69
CA TYR A 351 -0.98 4.67 8.40
C TYR A 351 -1.08 5.80 7.36
N ALA A 352 -2.13 6.60 7.39
CA ALA A 352 -2.22 7.81 6.59
C ALA A 352 -0.99 8.70 6.84
N ARG A 353 -0.63 8.93 8.11
CA ARG A 353 0.56 9.70 8.49
C ARG A 353 1.86 9.02 8.09
N THR A 354 1.99 7.72 8.30
CA THR A 354 3.16 6.94 7.89
C THR A 354 3.42 7.08 6.38
N CYS A 355 2.38 6.85 5.57
CA CYS A 355 2.47 6.96 4.11
C CYS A 355 2.77 8.39 3.65
N ALA A 356 2.22 9.41 4.34
CA ALA A 356 2.53 10.81 4.05
C ALA A 356 4.02 11.11 4.27
N ILE A 357 4.59 10.69 5.40
CA ILE A 357 6.02 10.85 5.69
C ILE A 357 6.88 10.09 4.66
N TRP A 358 6.49 8.87 4.26
CA TRP A 358 7.20 8.14 3.22
C TRP A 358 7.17 8.89 1.88
N ALA A 359 6.03 9.46 1.51
CA ALA A 359 5.89 10.23 0.28
C ALA A 359 6.74 11.52 0.32
N GLU A 360 6.77 12.23 1.45
CA GLU A 360 7.61 13.41 1.67
C GLU A 360 9.11 13.06 1.59
N ASN A 361 9.55 12.02 2.30
CA ASN A 361 10.94 11.55 2.24
C ASN A 361 11.34 11.16 0.80
N PHE A 362 10.43 10.49 0.08
CA PHE A 362 10.65 10.08 -1.30
C PHE A 362 10.84 11.29 -2.23
N GLU A 363 10.02 12.33 -2.08
CA GLU A 363 10.18 13.58 -2.84
C GLU A 363 11.51 14.30 -2.52
N GLU A 364 11.86 14.41 -1.24
CA GLU A 364 13.13 15.04 -0.80
C GLU A 364 14.36 14.32 -1.37
N LYS A 365 14.28 12.98 -1.51
CA LYS A 365 15.36 12.11 -2.00
C LYS A 365 15.30 11.83 -3.49
N THR A 366 14.44 12.51 -4.25
CA THR A 366 14.28 12.33 -5.71
C THR A 366 15.59 12.18 -6.47
N PRO A 367 16.65 13.03 -6.29
CA PRO A 367 17.89 12.90 -7.04
C PRO A 367 18.67 11.60 -6.76
N ALA A 368 18.62 11.08 -5.53
CA ALA A 368 19.24 9.83 -5.14
C ALA A 368 18.44 8.64 -5.67
N ILE A 369 17.13 8.67 -5.50
CA ILE A 369 16.20 7.62 -5.95
C ILE A 369 16.25 7.42 -7.46
N LYS A 370 16.30 8.51 -8.26
CA LYS A 370 16.44 8.41 -9.73
C LYS A 370 17.76 7.84 -10.21
N LYS A 371 18.79 7.76 -9.36
CA LYS A 371 20.04 7.05 -9.68
C LYS A 371 19.94 5.54 -9.40
N LEU A 372 19.02 5.15 -8.53
CA LEU A 372 18.82 3.76 -8.09
C LEU A 372 17.75 3.03 -8.90
N THR A 373 16.97 3.76 -9.69
CA THR A 373 15.87 3.17 -10.49
C THR A 373 15.66 3.92 -11.81
N ASP A 374 14.87 3.35 -12.73
CA ASP A 374 14.46 4.03 -13.96
C ASP A 374 13.31 5.03 -13.71
N GLU A 375 13.09 5.93 -14.69
CA GLU A 375 12.06 6.99 -14.61
C GLU A 375 10.65 6.42 -14.42
N LYS A 376 10.33 5.30 -15.08
CA LYS A 376 9.02 4.66 -14.97
C LYS A 376 8.78 4.14 -13.56
N ARG A 377 9.74 3.44 -12.99
CA ARG A 377 9.68 2.92 -11.62
C ARG A 377 9.63 4.04 -10.58
N TYR A 378 10.41 5.11 -10.77
CA TYR A 378 10.31 6.32 -9.96
C TYR A 378 8.88 6.88 -9.96
N ARG A 379 8.25 7.03 -11.13
CA ARG A 379 6.87 7.54 -11.26
C ARG A 379 5.84 6.61 -10.62
N ILE A 380 6.01 5.30 -10.73
CA ILE A 380 5.14 4.32 -10.07
C ILE A 380 5.17 4.54 -8.55
N TRP A 381 6.35 4.55 -7.95
CA TRP A 381 6.50 4.69 -6.50
C TRP A 381 6.01 6.04 -5.98
N ARG A 382 6.25 7.10 -6.72
CA ARG A 382 5.77 8.44 -6.41
C ARG A 382 4.24 8.49 -6.29
N VAL A 383 3.53 7.98 -7.29
CA VAL A 383 2.06 7.92 -7.31
C VAL A 383 1.54 6.98 -6.23
N TYR A 384 2.20 5.84 -6.06
CA TYR A 384 1.80 4.83 -5.09
C TYR A 384 1.86 5.34 -3.64
N LEU A 385 2.99 5.90 -3.21
CA LEU A 385 3.16 6.37 -1.82
C LEU A 385 2.18 7.50 -1.49
N ALA A 386 2.03 8.47 -2.37
CA ALA A 386 1.09 9.56 -2.19
C ALA A 386 -0.37 9.10 -2.28
N GLY A 387 -0.67 8.18 -3.20
CA GLY A 387 -2.00 7.58 -3.33
C GLY A 387 -2.40 6.78 -2.08
N CYS A 388 -1.46 6.05 -1.47
CA CYS A 388 -1.69 5.35 -0.21
C CYS A 388 -2.00 6.33 0.93
N ALA A 389 -1.20 7.40 1.11
CA ALA A 389 -1.45 8.42 2.12
C ALA A 389 -2.88 8.97 2.00
N TYR A 390 -3.29 9.29 0.78
CA TYR A 390 -4.61 9.81 0.48
C TYR A 390 -5.73 8.77 0.73
N ALA A 391 -5.54 7.52 0.29
CA ALA A 391 -6.52 6.46 0.46
C ALA A 391 -6.81 6.17 1.94
N PHE A 392 -5.77 6.11 2.78
CA PHE A 392 -5.94 5.96 4.23
C PHE A 392 -6.55 7.21 4.88
N ALA A 393 -6.20 8.42 4.45
CA ALA A 393 -6.77 9.66 4.99
C ALA A 393 -8.28 9.74 4.74
N LEU A 394 -8.75 9.31 3.57
CA LEU A 394 -10.15 9.39 3.16
C LEU A 394 -11.00 8.13 3.43
N ASP A 395 -10.52 7.20 4.26
CA ASP A 395 -11.28 5.99 4.61
C ASP A 395 -11.64 5.10 3.41
N ARG A 396 -10.75 5.04 2.41
CA ARG A 396 -10.92 4.14 1.25
C ARG A 396 -10.39 2.75 1.53
N VAL A 397 -9.37 2.69 2.36
CA VAL A 397 -8.78 1.48 2.94
C VAL A 397 -8.54 1.72 4.42
N ALA A 398 -8.49 0.66 5.19
CA ALA A 398 -8.16 0.71 6.61
C ALA A 398 -7.02 -0.26 6.92
N ILE A 399 -6.53 -0.25 8.16
CA ILE A 399 -5.54 -1.19 8.64
C ILE A 399 -5.84 -1.51 10.10
N PHE A 400 -5.73 -2.78 10.45
CA PHE A 400 -6.06 -3.24 11.79
C PHE A 400 -4.95 -4.08 12.41
N GLN A 401 -4.82 -3.98 13.73
CA GLN A 401 -4.17 -4.98 14.55
C GLN A 401 -5.22 -5.85 15.22
N VAL A 402 -5.14 -7.16 15.01
CA VAL A 402 -6.03 -8.14 15.60
C VAL A 402 -5.23 -9.09 16.48
N VAL A 403 -5.47 -9.05 17.79
CA VAL A 403 -4.91 -10.01 18.73
C VAL A 403 -5.85 -11.21 18.83
N CYS A 404 -5.33 -12.41 18.60
CA CYS A 404 -6.13 -13.61 18.69
C CYS A 404 -5.41 -14.76 19.43
N ILE A 405 -6.20 -15.68 19.94
CA ILE A 405 -5.81 -16.91 20.64
C ILE A 405 -6.57 -18.10 20.09
N LYS A 406 -6.19 -19.32 20.47
CA LYS A 406 -7.02 -20.50 20.22
C LYS A 406 -8.35 -20.37 20.96
N SER A 407 -9.45 -20.65 20.27
CA SER A 407 -10.81 -20.59 20.84
C SER A 407 -11.08 -21.70 21.87
N LYS A 408 -12.25 -21.64 22.53
CA LYS A 408 -12.76 -22.64 23.50
C LYS A 408 -11.96 -22.75 24.79
N ARG A 409 -11.41 -21.64 25.27
CA ARG A 409 -10.74 -21.55 26.57
C ARG A 409 -11.73 -21.19 27.68
N ILE A 410 -11.52 -21.77 28.86
CA ILE A 410 -12.30 -21.46 30.08
C ILE A 410 -11.66 -20.27 30.80
N SER A 411 -10.32 -20.22 30.86
CA SER A 411 -9.59 -19.18 31.56
C SER A 411 -8.99 -18.14 30.61
N PRO A 412 -9.09 -16.83 30.95
CA PRO A 412 -8.53 -15.78 30.10
C PRO A 412 -6.99 -15.84 30.07
N LEU A 413 -6.39 -15.68 28.89
CA LEU A 413 -4.93 -15.56 28.69
C LEU A 413 -4.45 -14.12 28.89
N LEU A 414 -5.29 -13.16 28.57
CA LEU A 414 -4.99 -11.74 28.66
C LEU A 414 -5.75 -11.12 29.85
N PRO A 415 -5.24 -10.02 30.42
CA PRO A 415 -6.01 -9.25 31.41
C PRO A 415 -7.35 -8.82 30.83
N MET A 416 -8.38 -8.75 31.69
CA MET A 416 -9.73 -8.31 31.31
C MET A 416 -9.75 -6.84 30.82
N SER A 417 -8.79 -6.04 31.24
CA SER A 417 -8.63 -4.64 30.83
C SER A 417 -7.50 -4.48 29.84
N ARG A 418 -7.68 -3.60 28.86
CA ARG A 418 -6.63 -3.16 27.93
C ARG A 418 -5.51 -2.33 28.56
N LYS A 419 -5.61 -1.99 29.85
CA LYS A 419 -4.65 -1.15 30.56
C LYS A 419 -3.20 -1.61 30.36
N TYR A 420 -2.94 -2.91 30.40
CA TYR A 420 -1.60 -3.50 30.21
C TYR A 420 -0.94 -3.16 28.86
N MET A 421 -1.74 -2.81 27.84
CA MET A 421 -1.24 -2.45 26.50
C MET A 421 -0.62 -1.05 26.47
N TYR A 422 -1.02 -0.19 27.41
CA TYR A 422 -0.65 1.23 27.47
C TYR A 422 0.15 1.59 28.73
N ASP A 423 0.27 0.67 29.70
CA ASP A 423 1.12 0.88 30.86
C ASP A 423 2.59 0.92 30.43
N LYS A 424 3.25 2.06 30.66
CA LYS A 424 4.69 2.17 30.43
C LYS A 424 5.38 1.21 31.39
N LYS A 425 6.00 0.17 30.86
CA LYS A 425 7.01 -0.56 31.61
C LYS A 425 8.29 0.26 31.49
N ASP A 426 8.70 0.87 32.58
CA ASP A 426 10.00 1.50 32.75
C ASP A 426 11.16 0.55 32.40
#